data_3c5675fab887c01bfe3547d88681458b
#
_entry.id   3c5675fab887c01bfe3547d88681458b
#
_cell.length_a   1.000
_cell.length_b   1.000
_cell.length_c   1.000
_cell.angle_alpha   90.00
_cell.angle_beta   90.00
_cell.angle_gamma   90.00
#
_symmetry.space_group_name_H-M   'P 1'
#
loop_
_entity.id
_entity.type
_entity.pdbx_description
1 polymer ?
#
loop_
_entity_poly.entity_id
_entity_poly.type
_entity_poly.pdbx_seq_one_letter_code
_entity_poly.pdbx_strand_id
1 'polypeptide(L)'
;MGLSSGLKGCDVDFSFTEEQLMIQDVARRIAQEKIAPSAEQFDRSGEFPLENIRLLGENGLMGIEVPVEYGGAGMDPISYALAMIEIAAADGAHSTIVSVNNSLFCTGILKNGSEAQKQLYVRAIAEGAHIGAFALTEPQSGSDASAMRCRAVKQADGSFLINGKKSWITSGPVAKYIVLFAMTEPDKGSRGITAFMVDTDRAGFHRGKTEPKLGIRASATCEIEFADYVAQPDEVLGVEGEGFKTAMSVLDAGRIGIASQAVGIARAAYEATLAYVKERKAFGAAIGTFQMTQAKIADMKCKLDAALLLTLRAAWLKGQGQKFGTEAAVAKLTASEAAMWITHQAVQIHGGMGYSKEMPLERYFRDAKIT
;
A
#
# COMPACT_ATOMS: atom_id res chain seq x y z
N MET A 1 26.71 -21.52 -3.05
CA MET A 1 25.77 -21.42 -1.90
C MET A 1 24.63 -22.37 -2.14
N GLY A 2 24.53 -23.42 -1.33
CA GLY A 2 23.68 -24.57 -1.63
C GLY A 2 22.19 -24.29 -1.44
N LEU A 3 21.39 -24.60 -2.44
CA LEU A 3 19.94 -24.63 -2.44
C LEU A 3 19.32 -25.81 -1.63
N SER A 4 20.13 -26.53 -0.84
CA SER A 4 19.73 -27.83 -0.29
C SER A 4 19.25 -27.86 1.16
N SER A 5 19.04 -26.71 1.84
CA SER A 5 18.69 -26.74 3.27
C SER A 5 17.23 -26.43 3.62
N GLY A 6 16.34 -26.24 2.62
CA GLY A 6 14.95 -25.79 2.85
C GLY A 6 13.82 -26.73 2.48
N LEU A 7 14.09 -27.90 1.86
CA LEU A 7 13.02 -28.72 1.30
C LEU A 7 12.89 -30.12 1.95
N LYS A 8 13.43 -30.33 3.15
CA LYS A 8 13.24 -31.60 3.86
C LYS A 8 11.89 -31.60 4.58
N GLY A 9 10.91 -32.30 4.00
CA GLY A 9 9.72 -32.76 4.71
C GLY A 9 8.57 -31.76 4.85
N CYS A 10 8.44 -30.75 3.95
CA CYS A 10 7.23 -29.95 3.86
C CYS A 10 6.38 -30.44 2.69
N ASP A 11 5.21 -30.97 2.97
CA ASP A 11 4.14 -31.01 1.99
C ASP A 11 3.79 -29.56 1.65
N VAL A 12 3.98 -29.15 0.37
CA VAL A 12 3.63 -27.81 -0.08
C VAL A 12 2.13 -27.82 -0.41
N ASP A 13 1.34 -27.25 0.49
CA ASP A 13 -0.08 -27.03 0.27
C ASP A 13 -0.31 -25.60 -0.24
N PHE A 14 -0.92 -25.48 -1.43
CA PHE A 14 -1.29 -24.21 -2.04
C PHE A 14 -2.75 -23.82 -1.78
N SER A 15 -3.49 -24.62 -1.02
CA SER A 15 -4.87 -24.28 -0.65
C SER A 15 -4.92 -23.16 0.39
N PHE A 16 -5.96 -22.34 0.30
CA PHE A 16 -6.25 -21.33 1.32
C PHE A 16 -7.21 -21.87 2.36
N THR A 17 -7.11 -21.37 3.60
CA THR A 17 -8.05 -21.69 4.65
C THR A 17 -9.43 -21.07 4.38
N GLU A 18 -10.47 -21.57 5.05
CA GLU A 18 -11.83 -20.99 4.93
C GLU A 18 -11.86 -19.53 5.34
N GLU A 19 -11.11 -19.14 6.36
CA GLU A 19 -11.01 -17.74 6.83
C GLU A 19 -10.34 -16.84 5.77
N GLN A 20 -9.25 -17.33 5.14
CA GLN A 20 -8.57 -16.61 4.06
C GLN A 20 -9.48 -16.42 2.85
N LEU A 21 -10.25 -17.44 2.47
CA LEU A 21 -11.23 -17.36 1.39
C LEU A 21 -12.40 -16.42 1.74
N MET A 22 -12.87 -16.44 2.99
CA MET A 22 -13.94 -15.56 3.45
C MET A 22 -13.55 -14.08 3.33
N ILE A 23 -12.40 -13.68 3.81
CA ILE A 23 -11.96 -12.27 3.71
C ILE A 23 -11.69 -11.86 2.26
N GLN A 24 -11.16 -12.79 1.45
CA GLN A 24 -11.02 -12.56 0.00
C GLN A 24 -12.37 -12.30 -0.66
N ASP A 25 -13.40 -13.08 -0.34
CA ASP A 25 -14.73 -12.93 -0.92
C ASP A 25 -15.42 -11.62 -0.47
N VAL A 26 -15.25 -11.22 0.79
CA VAL A 26 -15.71 -9.92 1.29
C VAL A 26 -15.05 -8.79 0.50
N ALA A 27 -13.73 -8.82 0.37
CA ALA A 27 -12.97 -7.81 -0.37
C ALA A 27 -13.38 -7.79 -1.85
N ARG A 28 -13.52 -8.96 -2.50
CA ARG A 28 -13.95 -9.09 -3.90
C ARG A 28 -15.33 -8.50 -4.13
N ARG A 29 -16.31 -8.81 -3.28
CA ARG A 29 -17.65 -8.29 -3.39
C ARG A 29 -17.68 -6.77 -3.32
N ILE A 30 -17.03 -6.16 -2.32
CA ILE A 30 -16.96 -4.70 -2.19
C ILE A 30 -16.20 -4.10 -3.40
N ALA A 31 -15.11 -4.72 -3.81
CA ALA A 31 -14.33 -4.29 -4.96
C ALA A 31 -15.17 -4.24 -6.24
N GLN A 32 -15.93 -5.28 -6.53
CA GLN A 32 -16.74 -5.39 -7.75
C GLN A 32 -18.02 -4.55 -7.71
N GLU A 33 -18.71 -4.49 -6.57
CA GLU A 33 -20.01 -3.83 -6.45
C GLU A 33 -19.91 -2.32 -6.17
N LYS A 34 -18.84 -1.85 -5.54
CA LYS A 34 -18.71 -0.46 -5.08
C LYS A 34 -17.51 0.27 -5.67
N ILE A 35 -16.33 -0.38 -5.69
CA ILE A 35 -15.09 0.28 -6.12
C ILE A 35 -15.00 0.32 -7.64
N ALA A 36 -15.09 -0.82 -8.33
CA ALA A 36 -14.92 -0.90 -9.78
C ALA A 36 -15.87 0.04 -10.55
N PRO A 37 -17.19 0.13 -10.22
CA PRO A 37 -18.10 1.03 -10.93
C PRO A 37 -17.77 2.52 -10.77
N SER A 38 -17.12 2.90 -9.68
CA SER A 38 -16.78 4.30 -9.37
C SER A 38 -15.34 4.69 -9.70
N ALA A 39 -14.47 3.70 -10.00
CA ALA A 39 -13.03 3.90 -10.14
C ALA A 39 -12.65 4.91 -11.25
N GLU A 40 -13.35 4.88 -12.39
CA GLU A 40 -13.12 5.84 -13.49
C GLU A 40 -13.46 7.27 -13.08
N GLN A 41 -14.58 7.46 -12.37
CA GLN A 41 -15.00 8.78 -11.89
C GLN A 41 -13.95 9.35 -10.93
N PHE A 42 -13.50 8.57 -9.96
CA PHE A 42 -12.47 8.98 -8.99
C PHE A 42 -11.10 9.23 -9.65
N ASP A 43 -10.71 8.43 -10.64
CA ASP A 43 -9.49 8.70 -11.41
C ASP A 43 -9.59 10.03 -12.18
N ARG A 44 -10.75 10.35 -12.77
CA ARG A 44 -10.96 11.60 -13.50
C ARG A 44 -10.98 12.81 -12.58
N SER A 45 -11.73 12.77 -11.49
CA SER A 45 -11.88 13.89 -10.55
C SER A 45 -10.64 14.08 -9.67
N GLY A 46 -9.95 12.99 -9.29
CA GLY A 46 -8.90 13.00 -8.29
C GLY A 46 -9.43 13.17 -6.85
N GLU A 47 -10.74 13.08 -6.66
CA GLU A 47 -11.38 13.14 -5.34
C GLU A 47 -11.03 11.90 -4.50
N PHE A 48 -10.89 12.12 -3.20
CA PHE A 48 -10.65 11.02 -2.26
C PHE A 48 -11.95 10.21 -2.05
N PRO A 49 -11.93 8.86 -2.19
CA PRO A 49 -13.13 8.03 -2.19
C PRO A 49 -13.60 7.68 -0.77
N LEU A 50 -13.93 8.71 0.03
CA LEU A 50 -14.18 8.59 1.47
C LEU A 50 -15.24 7.55 1.82
N GLU A 51 -16.36 7.52 1.09
CA GLU A 51 -17.46 6.58 1.35
C GLU A 51 -17.04 5.12 1.11
N ASN A 52 -16.28 4.86 0.05
CA ASN A 52 -15.75 3.52 -0.21
C ASN A 52 -14.75 3.10 0.88
N ILE A 53 -13.91 4.03 1.35
CA ILE A 53 -12.93 3.74 2.42
C ILE A 53 -13.64 3.48 3.76
N ARG A 54 -14.72 4.21 4.08
CA ARG A 54 -15.55 3.91 5.25
C ARG A 54 -16.17 2.53 5.17
N LEU A 55 -16.75 2.18 4.01
CA LEU A 55 -17.33 0.84 3.78
C LEU A 55 -16.27 -0.26 3.94
N LEU A 56 -15.03 -0.04 3.48
CA LEU A 56 -13.94 -0.97 3.70
C LEU A 56 -13.61 -1.12 5.19
N GLY A 57 -13.64 -0.01 5.96
CA GLY A 57 -13.44 -0.02 7.42
C GLY A 57 -14.54 -0.79 8.15
N GLU A 58 -15.81 -0.54 7.84
CA GLU A 58 -16.97 -1.23 8.40
C GLU A 58 -16.93 -2.76 8.17
N ASN A 59 -16.18 -3.21 7.15
CA ASN A 59 -15.96 -4.62 6.85
C ASN A 59 -14.56 -5.13 7.28
N GLY A 60 -13.86 -4.42 8.17
CA GLY A 60 -12.58 -4.82 8.74
C GLY A 60 -11.37 -4.71 7.79
N LEU A 61 -11.56 -4.16 6.57
CA LEU A 61 -10.50 -4.13 5.55
C LEU A 61 -9.51 -2.96 5.75
N MET A 62 -9.80 -2.02 6.65
CA MET A 62 -8.85 -0.98 7.05
C MET A 62 -7.90 -1.42 8.18
N GLY A 63 -8.14 -2.61 8.78
CA GLY A 63 -7.35 -3.20 9.84
C GLY A 63 -7.29 -4.72 9.74
N ILE A 64 -6.93 -5.29 8.59
CA ILE A 64 -7.01 -6.74 8.32
C ILE A 64 -6.14 -7.54 9.29
N GLU A 65 -4.89 -7.13 9.49
CA GLU A 65 -3.94 -7.78 10.43
C GLU A 65 -3.99 -7.17 11.85
N VAL A 66 -4.82 -6.15 12.07
CA VAL A 66 -4.96 -5.53 13.39
C VAL A 66 -5.74 -6.46 14.31
N PRO A 67 -5.25 -6.72 15.54
CA PRO A 67 -5.97 -7.53 16.51
C PRO A 67 -7.37 -7.00 16.82
N VAL A 68 -8.31 -7.91 17.12
CA VAL A 68 -9.72 -7.59 17.38
C VAL A 68 -9.87 -6.61 18.56
N GLU A 69 -9.02 -6.71 19.59
CA GLU A 69 -9.00 -5.81 20.73
C GLU A 69 -8.73 -4.33 20.36
N TYR A 70 -8.16 -4.08 19.18
CA TYR A 70 -7.95 -2.73 18.62
C TYR A 70 -8.87 -2.43 17.42
N GLY A 71 -9.99 -3.16 17.29
CA GLY A 71 -11.01 -2.90 16.27
C GLY A 71 -10.70 -3.44 14.88
N GLY A 72 -9.67 -4.28 14.73
CA GLY A 72 -9.31 -4.91 13.47
C GLY A 72 -9.97 -6.27 13.24
N ALA A 73 -9.66 -6.89 12.08
CA ALA A 73 -10.18 -8.21 11.71
C ALA A 73 -9.39 -9.38 12.32
N GLY A 74 -8.18 -9.16 12.85
CA GLY A 74 -7.33 -10.18 13.46
C GLY A 74 -6.84 -11.28 12.51
N MET A 75 -6.84 -11.00 11.19
CA MET A 75 -6.50 -11.97 10.16
C MET A 75 -4.99 -12.07 9.93
N ASP A 76 -4.57 -13.08 9.19
CA ASP A 76 -3.17 -13.34 8.88
C ASP A 76 -2.64 -12.53 7.66
N PRO A 77 -1.31 -12.50 7.42
CA PRO A 77 -0.74 -11.78 6.29
C PRO A 77 -1.12 -12.32 4.90
N ILE A 78 -1.52 -13.61 4.77
CA ILE A 78 -2.05 -14.15 3.51
C ILE A 78 -3.42 -13.55 3.23
N SER A 79 -4.29 -13.49 4.23
CA SER A 79 -5.59 -12.81 4.18
C SER A 79 -5.45 -11.36 3.73
N TYR A 80 -4.47 -10.65 4.30
CA TYR A 80 -4.14 -9.28 3.88
C TYR A 80 -3.74 -9.22 2.40
N ALA A 81 -2.84 -10.09 1.94
CA ALA A 81 -2.41 -10.13 0.54
C ALA A 81 -3.58 -10.42 -0.41
N LEU A 82 -4.43 -11.39 -0.08
CA LEU A 82 -5.60 -11.74 -0.89
C LEU A 82 -6.61 -10.58 -1.00
N ALA A 83 -6.97 -9.95 0.12
CA ALA A 83 -7.87 -8.81 0.13
C ALA A 83 -7.30 -7.62 -0.68
N MET A 84 -6.00 -7.33 -0.53
CA MET A 84 -5.32 -6.29 -1.29
C MET A 84 -5.35 -6.54 -2.80
N ILE A 85 -5.17 -7.80 -3.24
CA ILE A 85 -5.25 -8.18 -4.66
C ILE A 85 -6.64 -7.92 -5.22
N GLU A 86 -7.71 -8.24 -4.47
CA GLU A 86 -9.10 -7.99 -4.92
C GLU A 86 -9.39 -6.49 -5.05
N ILE A 87 -9.03 -5.70 -4.04
CA ILE A 87 -9.22 -4.24 -4.06
C ILE A 87 -8.42 -3.59 -5.21
N ALA A 88 -7.16 -3.99 -5.38
CA ALA A 88 -6.28 -3.45 -6.42
C ALA A 88 -6.73 -3.82 -7.85
N ALA A 89 -7.37 -4.97 -8.03
CA ALA A 89 -7.94 -5.35 -9.31
C ALA A 89 -9.11 -4.44 -9.73
N ALA A 90 -9.84 -3.89 -8.76
CA ALA A 90 -10.89 -2.90 -9.02
C ALA A 90 -10.29 -1.49 -9.21
N ASP A 91 -9.39 -1.08 -8.31
CA ASP A 91 -8.75 0.25 -8.39
C ASP A 91 -7.45 0.34 -7.59
N GLY A 92 -6.36 0.74 -8.25
CA GLY A 92 -5.05 0.93 -7.64
C GLY A 92 -5.03 2.01 -6.55
N ALA A 93 -5.84 3.06 -6.68
CA ALA A 93 -5.88 4.15 -5.71
C ALA A 93 -6.46 3.71 -4.36
N HIS A 94 -7.59 2.97 -4.37
CA HIS A 94 -8.18 2.42 -3.15
C HIS A 94 -7.21 1.47 -2.43
N SER A 95 -6.55 0.58 -3.19
CA SER A 95 -5.58 -0.34 -2.59
C SER A 95 -4.38 0.37 -1.97
N THR A 96 -3.92 1.49 -2.54
CA THR A 96 -2.87 2.32 -1.94
C THR A 96 -3.30 2.88 -0.59
N ILE A 97 -4.52 3.41 -0.48
CA ILE A 97 -5.07 3.95 0.77
C ILE A 97 -5.14 2.84 1.84
N VAL A 98 -5.70 1.69 1.49
CA VAL A 98 -5.80 0.52 2.39
C VAL A 98 -4.42 0.05 2.83
N SER A 99 -3.45 -0.02 1.90
CA SER A 99 -2.08 -0.45 2.19
C SER A 99 -1.39 0.46 3.20
N VAL A 100 -1.44 1.78 3.01
CA VAL A 100 -0.81 2.75 3.94
C VAL A 100 -1.40 2.63 5.34
N ASN A 101 -2.71 2.48 5.46
CA ASN A 101 -3.37 2.39 6.77
C ASN A 101 -3.06 1.06 7.49
N ASN A 102 -3.14 -0.08 6.80
CA ASN A 102 -2.81 -1.39 7.39
C ASN A 102 -1.31 -1.54 7.69
N SER A 103 -0.47 -1.41 6.65
CA SER A 103 0.92 -1.85 6.69
C SER A 103 1.90 -0.80 7.22
N LEU A 104 1.63 0.49 7.03
CA LEU A 104 2.54 1.55 7.47
C LEU A 104 2.08 2.19 8.78
N PHE A 105 0.83 2.60 8.86
CA PHE A 105 0.30 3.28 10.03
C PHE A 105 0.04 2.28 11.19
N CYS A 106 -0.91 1.36 11.03
CA CYS A 106 -1.30 0.44 12.11
C CYS A 106 -0.14 -0.47 12.55
N THR A 107 0.59 -1.09 11.59
CA THR A 107 1.74 -1.95 11.94
C THR A 107 2.82 -1.20 12.71
N GLY A 108 3.08 0.06 12.37
CA GLY A 108 4.06 0.91 13.07
C GLY A 108 3.72 1.08 14.54
N ILE A 109 2.46 1.38 14.82
CA ILE A 109 1.97 1.62 16.19
C ILE A 109 1.83 0.30 16.96
N LEU A 110 1.32 -0.77 16.33
CA LEU A 110 1.21 -2.09 16.98
C LEU A 110 2.55 -2.62 17.47
N LYS A 111 3.63 -2.38 16.71
CA LYS A 111 4.98 -2.85 17.06
C LYS A 111 5.67 -1.99 18.12
N ASN A 112 5.44 -0.69 18.12
CA ASN A 112 6.26 0.25 18.89
C ASN A 112 5.47 1.13 19.85
N GLY A 113 4.15 1.23 19.68
CA GLY A 113 3.29 2.10 20.47
C GLY A 113 2.97 1.58 21.86
N SER A 114 2.71 2.49 22.78
CA SER A 114 2.11 2.19 24.08
C SER A 114 0.70 1.65 23.93
N GLU A 115 0.18 1.02 24.98
CA GLU A 115 -1.20 0.51 24.97
C GLU A 115 -2.22 1.63 24.71
N ALA A 116 -2.02 2.81 25.33
CA ALA A 116 -2.85 3.98 25.09
C ALA A 116 -2.82 4.43 23.62
N GLN A 117 -1.63 4.44 22.99
CA GLN A 117 -1.49 4.77 21.58
C GLN A 117 -2.18 3.77 20.67
N LYS A 118 -2.10 2.46 20.96
CA LYS A 118 -2.81 1.42 20.19
C LYS A 118 -4.31 1.58 20.27
N GLN A 119 -4.86 1.78 21.48
CA GLN A 119 -6.30 1.97 21.69
C GLN A 119 -6.82 3.24 20.99
N LEU A 120 -6.04 4.32 21.02
CA LEU A 120 -6.45 5.58 20.42
C LEU A 120 -6.31 5.58 18.89
N TYR A 121 -5.09 5.31 18.41
CA TYR A 121 -4.75 5.55 17.00
C TYR A 121 -5.06 4.35 16.10
N VAL A 122 -4.72 3.12 16.56
CA VAL A 122 -4.94 1.92 15.73
C VAL A 122 -6.43 1.65 15.59
N ARG A 123 -7.19 1.72 16.68
CA ARG A 123 -8.64 1.51 16.66
C ARG A 123 -9.35 2.47 15.72
N ALA A 124 -9.04 3.77 15.81
CA ALA A 124 -9.67 4.80 15.00
C ALA A 124 -9.48 4.58 13.48
N ILE A 125 -8.35 3.97 13.09
CA ILE A 125 -8.07 3.66 11.68
C ILE A 125 -8.64 2.31 11.28
N ALA A 126 -8.48 1.29 12.10
CA ALA A 126 -8.96 -0.06 11.79
C ALA A 126 -10.49 -0.13 11.62
N GLU A 127 -11.24 0.62 12.42
CA GLU A 127 -12.70 0.77 12.30
C GLU A 127 -13.14 1.68 11.14
N GLY A 128 -12.19 2.33 10.42
CA GLY A 128 -12.50 3.24 9.31
C GLY A 128 -13.05 4.60 9.74
N ALA A 129 -13.06 4.92 11.04
CA ALA A 129 -13.53 6.21 11.56
C ALA A 129 -12.65 7.38 11.10
N HIS A 130 -11.36 7.14 10.97
CA HIS A 130 -10.37 8.12 10.52
C HIS A 130 -9.39 7.50 9.50
N ILE A 131 -8.61 8.38 8.86
CA ILE A 131 -7.54 8.01 7.92
C ILE A 131 -6.20 8.34 8.57
N GLY A 132 -5.26 7.39 8.46
CA GLY A 132 -3.87 7.56 8.87
C GLY A 132 -2.95 7.89 7.70
N ALA A 133 -1.80 8.50 8.01
CA ALA A 133 -0.74 8.72 7.04
C ALA A 133 0.64 8.43 7.64
N PHE A 134 1.65 8.30 6.76
CA PHE A 134 3.03 8.00 7.13
C PHE A 134 3.95 9.03 6.49
N ALA A 135 4.63 9.83 7.31
CA ALA A 135 5.38 11.00 6.88
C ALA A 135 6.89 10.85 7.12
N LEU A 136 7.59 10.23 6.15
CA LEU A 136 9.03 10.00 6.17
C LEU A 136 9.76 10.94 5.19
N THR A 137 9.34 10.92 3.92
CA THR A 137 9.99 11.58 2.79
C THR A 137 9.97 13.10 2.89
N GLU A 138 11.08 13.74 2.49
CA GLU A 138 11.21 15.20 2.39
C GLU A 138 11.64 15.62 0.98
N PRO A 139 11.51 16.90 0.59
CA PRO A 139 11.88 17.36 -0.75
C PRO A 139 13.30 16.96 -1.18
N GLN A 140 14.26 16.95 -0.25
CA GLN A 140 15.66 16.58 -0.50
C GLN A 140 16.02 15.16 -0.05
N SER A 141 15.12 14.43 0.61
CA SER A 141 15.39 13.16 1.27
C SER A 141 14.31 12.13 0.91
N GLY A 142 14.51 11.47 -0.23
CA GLY A 142 13.69 10.36 -0.71
C GLY A 142 14.39 9.03 -0.46
N SER A 143 15.22 8.56 -1.40
CA SER A 143 16.00 7.32 -1.27
C SER A 143 16.99 7.36 -0.11
N ASP A 144 17.59 8.51 0.16
CA ASP A 144 18.39 8.75 1.38
C ASP A 144 17.49 9.28 2.50
N ALA A 145 16.64 8.40 3.04
CA ALA A 145 15.68 8.77 4.07
C ALA A 145 16.32 9.17 5.40
N SER A 146 17.60 8.84 5.62
CA SER A 146 18.34 9.24 6.81
C SER A 146 18.79 10.70 6.79
N ALA A 147 18.85 11.34 5.61
CA ALA A 147 19.25 12.74 5.43
C ALA A 147 18.12 13.75 5.66
N MET A 148 17.09 13.37 6.43
CA MET A 148 15.98 14.27 6.74
C MET A 148 16.39 15.50 7.53
N ARG A 149 15.66 16.60 7.32
CA ARG A 149 15.90 17.91 7.93
C ARG A 149 14.76 18.42 8.81
N CYS A 150 13.58 17.79 8.78
CA CYS A 150 12.50 18.08 9.69
C CYS A 150 12.99 17.85 11.13
N ARG A 151 12.98 18.89 11.94
CA ARG A 151 13.57 18.94 13.29
C ARG A 151 12.49 18.82 14.35
N ALA A 152 12.81 18.07 15.41
CA ALA A 152 12.04 18.04 16.64
C ALA A 152 12.98 18.41 17.82
N VAL A 153 12.82 19.61 18.35
CA VAL A 153 13.67 20.13 19.42
C VAL A 153 12.99 19.93 20.77
N LYS A 154 13.62 19.13 21.65
CA LYS A 154 13.10 18.86 22.99
C LYS A 154 13.09 20.12 23.84
N GLN A 155 11.97 20.41 24.48
CA GLN A 155 11.75 21.55 25.35
C GLN A 155 12.00 21.17 26.80
N ALA A 156 12.07 22.20 27.71
CA ALA A 156 12.33 21.99 29.14
C ALA A 156 11.22 21.20 29.87
N ASP A 157 9.99 21.25 29.35
CA ASP A 157 8.84 20.50 29.86
C ASP A 157 8.74 19.07 29.31
N GLY A 158 9.69 18.66 28.46
CA GLY A 158 9.75 17.34 27.81
C GLY A 158 8.98 17.25 26.50
N SER A 159 8.21 18.26 26.09
CA SER A 159 7.57 18.34 24.78
C SER A 159 8.60 18.54 23.67
N PHE A 160 8.16 18.42 22.39
CA PHE A 160 9.01 18.62 21.22
C PHE A 160 8.42 19.68 20.31
N LEU A 161 9.22 20.71 20.00
CA LEU A 161 8.86 21.71 19.00
C LEU A 161 9.31 21.23 17.62
N ILE A 162 8.34 20.97 16.73
CA ILE A 162 8.59 20.38 15.42
C ILE A 162 8.46 21.43 14.32
N ASN A 163 9.51 21.50 13.47
CA ASN A 163 9.57 22.40 12.33
C ASN A 163 10.14 21.67 11.12
N GLY A 164 9.50 21.82 9.95
CA GLY A 164 9.97 21.25 8.68
C GLY A 164 8.84 20.82 7.76
N LYS A 165 9.23 20.20 6.64
CA LYS A 165 8.31 19.78 5.58
C LYS A 165 8.47 18.32 5.25
N LYS A 166 7.36 17.67 4.89
CA LYS A 166 7.33 16.31 4.36
C LYS A 166 6.63 16.32 3.00
N SER A 167 7.14 15.55 2.05
CA SER A 167 6.64 15.51 0.68
C SER A 167 6.09 14.14 0.33
N TRP A 168 5.18 14.10 -0.65
CA TRP A 168 4.58 12.86 -1.16
C TRP A 168 3.81 12.07 -0.09
N ILE A 169 3.13 12.76 0.83
CA ILE A 169 2.41 12.11 1.92
C ILE A 169 1.05 11.63 1.42
N THR A 170 0.96 10.32 1.19
CA THR A 170 -0.28 9.63 0.85
C THR A 170 -1.31 9.82 1.95
N SER A 171 -2.53 10.15 1.58
CA SER A 171 -3.63 10.52 2.46
C SER A 171 -3.41 11.79 3.28
N GLY A 172 -2.29 12.51 3.13
CA GLY A 172 -1.98 13.75 3.85
C GLY A 172 -3.10 14.80 3.82
N PRO A 173 -3.81 15.01 2.69
CA PRO A 173 -4.92 15.97 2.62
C PRO A 173 -6.10 15.63 3.54
N VAL A 174 -6.31 14.36 3.89
CA VAL A 174 -7.49 13.87 4.62
C VAL A 174 -7.17 13.15 5.93
N ALA A 175 -5.89 12.88 6.19
CA ALA A 175 -5.46 12.16 7.39
C ALA A 175 -5.81 12.93 8.67
N LYS A 176 -6.35 12.23 9.67
CA LYS A 176 -6.54 12.72 11.03
C LYS A 176 -5.28 12.52 11.86
N TYR A 177 -4.62 11.37 11.69
CA TYR A 177 -3.40 11.03 12.42
C TYR A 177 -2.25 10.71 11.48
N ILE A 178 -1.04 11.09 11.85
CA ILE A 178 0.16 10.86 11.03
C ILE A 178 1.26 10.26 11.91
N VAL A 179 1.92 9.20 11.43
CA VAL A 179 3.22 8.76 11.96
C VAL A 179 4.29 9.62 11.29
N LEU A 180 4.88 10.52 12.04
CA LEU A 180 5.93 11.44 11.59
C LEU A 180 7.31 10.97 12.05
N PHE A 181 8.31 11.09 11.19
CA PHE A 181 9.72 10.91 11.53
C PHE A 181 10.44 12.26 11.48
N ALA A 182 11.10 12.64 12.57
CA ALA A 182 11.83 13.90 12.66
C ALA A 182 13.18 13.72 13.36
N MET A 183 14.12 14.58 13.04
CA MET A 183 15.47 14.61 13.59
C MET A 183 15.47 15.26 14.96
N THR A 184 15.72 14.50 16.01
CA THR A 184 15.92 15.00 17.40
C THR A 184 17.37 15.27 17.72
N GLU A 185 18.30 14.42 17.25
CA GLU A 185 19.73 14.53 17.53
C GLU A 185 20.57 14.42 16.25
N PRO A 186 20.87 15.54 15.54
CA PRO A 186 21.54 15.51 14.23
C PRO A 186 22.91 14.82 14.24
N ASP A 187 23.65 14.99 15.32
CA ASP A 187 25.02 14.48 15.44
C ASP A 187 25.08 12.94 15.52
N LYS A 188 23.92 12.30 15.74
CA LYS A 188 23.78 10.84 15.78
C LYS A 188 23.37 10.22 14.43
N GLY A 189 23.17 11.03 13.36
CA GLY A 189 22.71 10.56 12.05
C GLY A 189 21.37 9.82 12.14
N SER A 190 21.26 8.63 11.52
CA SER A 190 20.01 7.85 11.56
C SER A 190 19.54 7.45 12.98
N ARG A 191 20.46 7.39 13.95
CA ARG A 191 20.15 7.14 15.36
C ARG A 191 19.67 8.38 16.12
N GLY A 192 19.58 9.52 15.46
CA GLY A 192 18.99 10.74 16.00
C GLY A 192 17.58 11.00 15.49
N ILE A 193 16.98 10.05 14.74
CA ILE A 193 15.62 10.17 14.23
C ILE A 193 14.63 9.55 15.21
N THR A 194 13.58 10.29 15.54
CA THR A 194 12.50 9.85 16.44
C THR A 194 11.18 9.82 15.67
N ALA A 195 10.31 8.87 16.00
CA ALA A 195 8.97 8.79 15.46
C ALA A 195 7.96 9.46 16.43
N PHE A 196 6.97 10.15 15.87
CA PHE A 196 5.94 10.87 16.60
C PHE A 196 4.55 10.56 16.06
N MET A 197 3.56 10.53 16.94
CA MET A 197 2.16 10.60 16.57
C MET A 197 1.74 12.05 16.43
N VAL A 198 1.11 12.39 15.32
CA VAL A 198 0.64 13.75 15.01
C VAL A 198 -0.87 13.75 14.89
N ASP A 199 -1.53 14.67 15.58
CA ASP A 199 -2.93 15.04 15.36
C ASP A 199 -2.97 16.26 14.43
N THR A 200 -3.59 16.09 13.25
CA THR A 200 -3.59 17.11 12.19
C THR A 200 -4.51 18.31 12.46
N ASP A 201 -5.35 18.26 13.50
CA ASP A 201 -6.20 19.39 13.90
C ASP A 201 -5.47 20.35 14.85
N ARG A 202 -4.26 19.99 15.30
CA ARG A 202 -3.47 20.82 16.21
C ARG A 202 -2.79 21.98 15.46
N ALA A 203 -2.65 23.11 16.15
CA ALA A 203 -1.92 24.28 15.65
C ALA A 203 -0.48 23.90 15.25
N GLY A 204 0.03 24.55 14.21
CA GLY A 204 1.36 24.28 13.66
C GLY A 204 1.40 23.17 12.61
N PHE A 205 0.29 22.49 12.31
CA PHE A 205 0.18 21.56 11.21
C PHE A 205 -0.50 22.22 10.00
N HIS A 206 0.14 22.11 8.81
CA HIS A 206 -0.38 22.70 7.58
C HIS A 206 -0.37 21.69 6.44
N ARG A 207 -1.50 21.61 5.72
CA ARG A 207 -1.65 20.80 4.50
C ARG A 207 -1.28 21.61 3.28
N GLY A 208 -0.41 21.10 2.46
CA GLY A 208 -0.07 21.67 1.15
C GLY A 208 -1.10 21.28 0.07
N LYS A 209 -0.81 21.72 -1.15
CA LYS A 209 -1.62 21.39 -2.33
C LYS A 209 -1.53 19.92 -2.67
N THR A 210 -2.65 19.32 -3.08
CA THR A 210 -2.68 17.95 -3.61
C THR A 210 -1.87 17.87 -4.91
N GLU A 211 -1.01 16.84 -4.98
CA GLU A 211 -0.11 16.60 -6.11
C GLU A 211 -0.88 16.03 -7.32
N PRO A 212 -0.71 16.62 -8.53
CA PRO A 212 -1.24 16.05 -9.77
C PRO A 212 -0.38 14.84 -10.19
N LYS A 213 -0.92 13.64 -10.04
CA LYS A 213 -0.18 12.39 -10.30
C LYS A 213 -0.54 11.75 -11.63
N LEU A 214 0.37 10.93 -12.16
CA LEU A 214 0.17 10.11 -13.37
C LEU A 214 -0.97 9.10 -13.17
N GLY A 215 -0.89 8.29 -12.11
CA GLY A 215 -1.85 7.24 -11.74
C GLY A 215 -2.24 7.33 -10.28
N ILE A 216 -3.02 6.36 -9.82
CA ILE A 216 -3.61 6.30 -8.46
C ILE A 216 -4.16 7.67 -8.02
N ARG A 217 -4.87 8.35 -8.92
CA ARG A 217 -5.18 9.78 -8.76
C ARG A 217 -6.12 10.06 -7.60
N ALA A 218 -7.01 9.12 -7.29
CA ALA A 218 -7.93 9.20 -6.16
C ALA A 218 -7.25 8.99 -4.78
N SER A 219 -6.02 8.47 -4.76
CA SER A 219 -5.22 8.40 -3.53
C SER A 219 -4.54 9.76 -3.30
N ALA A 220 -5.26 10.68 -2.67
CA ALA A 220 -4.80 12.05 -2.44
C ALA A 220 -3.42 12.06 -1.75
N THR A 221 -2.51 12.87 -2.27
CA THR A 221 -1.11 12.97 -1.82
C THR A 221 -0.72 14.44 -1.79
N CYS A 222 -0.05 14.90 -0.73
CA CYS A 222 0.39 16.30 -0.65
C CYS A 222 1.74 16.45 0.06
N GLU A 223 2.28 17.65 0.01
CA GLU A 223 3.26 18.14 0.97
C GLU A 223 2.53 18.51 2.27
N ILE A 224 3.19 18.29 3.41
CA ILE A 224 2.75 18.78 4.72
C ILE A 224 3.87 19.58 5.37
N GLU A 225 3.50 20.58 6.15
CA GLU A 225 4.44 21.47 6.85
C GLU A 225 4.12 21.54 8.33
N PHE A 226 5.16 21.51 9.12
CA PHE A 226 5.15 21.75 10.56
C PHE A 226 5.80 23.12 10.82
N ALA A 227 5.05 24.03 11.42
CA ALA A 227 5.50 25.37 11.83
C ALA A 227 5.17 25.55 13.30
N ASP A 228 6.17 25.35 14.14
CA ASP A 228 6.05 25.37 15.61
C ASP A 228 4.98 24.40 16.16
N TYR A 229 4.88 23.23 15.54
CA TYR A 229 4.00 22.15 16.01
C TYR A 229 4.56 21.57 17.31
N VAL A 230 3.73 21.49 18.36
CA VAL A 230 4.13 20.93 19.65
C VAL A 230 3.64 19.49 19.79
N ALA A 231 4.58 18.54 19.83
CA ALA A 231 4.29 17.15 20.20
C ALA A 231 4.54 16.92 21.68
N GLN A 232 3.61 16.22 22.33
CA GLN A 232 3.72 15.90 23.76
C GLN A 232 4.65 14.68 23.99
N PRO A 233 5.21 14.48 25.18
CA PRO A 233 6.10 13.33 25.46
C PRO A 233 5.45 11.96 25.21
N ASP A 234 4.15 11.82 25.45
CA ASP A 234 3.36 10.60 25.24
C ASP A 234 2.99 10.35 23.76
N GLU A 235 3.29 11.31 22.88
CA GLU A 235 3.16 11.18 21.43
C GLU A 235 4.43 10.66 20.74
N VAL A 236 5.51 10.46 21.47
CA VAL A 236 6.69 9.73 20.97
C VAL A 236 6.28 8.28 20.70
N LEU A 237 6.48 7.82 19.47
CA LEU A 237 6.19 6.44 19.07
C LEU A 237 7.45 5.58 19.28
N GLY A 238 7.42 4.71 20.27
CA GLY A 238 8.54 3.88 20.65
C GLY A 238 9.58 4.63 21.49
N VAL A 239 10.87 4.52 21.11
CA VAL A 239 12.00 5.09 21.82
C VAL A 239 12.62 6.24 21.04
N GLU A 240 12.98 7.33 21.72
CA GLU A 240 13.74 8.45 21.13
C GLU A 240 15.01 7.91 20.45
N GLY A 241 15.28 8.37 19.21
CA GLY A 241 16.44 7.94 18.42
C GLY A 241 16.29 6.61 17.69
N GLU A 242 15.22 5.83 17.92
CA GLU A 242 14.96 4.56 17.19
C GLU A 242 13.95 4.71 16.05
N GLY A 243 13.51 5.92 15.71
CA GLY A 243 12.51 6.15 14.67
C GLY A 243 12.92 5.62 13.29
N PHE A 244 14.20 5.71 12.91
CA PHE A 244 14.66 5.18 11.63
C PHE A 244 14.54 3.65 11.56
N LYS A 245 14.88 2.94 12.64
CA LYS A 245 14.71 1.49 12.75
C LYS A 245 13.22 1.11 12.66
N THR A 246 12.37 1.87 13.33
CA THR A 246 10.91 1.74 13.23
C THR A 246 10.45 1.88 11.78
N ALA A 247 10.85 2.96 11.08
CA ALA A 247 10.50 3.18 9.67
C ALA A 247 10.90 2.01 8.77
N MET A 248 12.15 1.53 8.87
CA MET A 248 12.65 0.42 8.03
C MET A 248 11.87 -0.88 8.29
N SER A 249 11.58 -1.20 9.55
CA SER A 249 10.83 -2.41 9.91
C SER A 249 9.38 -2.42 9.39
N VAL A 250 8.79 -1.25 9.25
CA VAL A 250 7.42 -1.06 8.73
C VAL A 250 7.41 -1.15 7.21
N LEU A 251 8.43 -0.60 6.55
CA LEU A 251 8.57 -0.65 5.09
C LEU A 251 8.74 -2.09 4.57
N ASP A 252 9.35 -3.00 5.32
CA ASP A 252 9.43 -4.41 4.93
C ASP A 252 8.02 -5.04 4.81
N ALA A 253 7.13 -4.77 5.76
CA ALA A 253 5.73 -5.21 5.69
C ALA A 253 4.97 -4.51 4.54
N GLY A 254 5.23 -3.22 4.32
CA GLY A 254 4.66 -2.43 3.22
C GLY A 254 4.94 -3.00 1.84
N ARG A 255 6.11 -3.64 1.63
CA ARG A 255 6.47 -4.28 0.36
C ARG A 255 5.51 -5.40 -0.03
N ILE A 256 4.98 -6.18 0.94
CA ILE A 256 3.96 -7.21 0.68
C ILE A 256 2.68 -6.54 0.16
N GLY A 257 2.23 -5.43 0.77
CA GLY A 257 1.06 -4.69 0.32
C GLY A 257 1.20 -4.17 -1.11
N ILE A 258 2.37 -3.59 -1.44
CA ILE A 258 2.62 -3.09 -2.80
C ILE A 258 2.78 -4.22 -3.82
N ALA A 259 3.39 -5.36 -3.45
CA ALA A 259 3.42 -6.55 -4.29
C ALA A 259 2.01 -7.06 -4.60
N SER A 260 1.14 -7.13 -3.58
CA SER A 260 -0.27 -7.51 -3.72
C SER A 260 -1.05 -6.54 -4.61
N GLN A 261 -0.82 -5.22 -4.45
CA GLN A 261 -1.39 -4.20 -5.33
C GLN A 261 -0.96 -4.39 -6.79
N ALA A 262 0.32 -4.62 -7.03
CA ALA A 262 0.86 -4.86 -8.37
C ALA A 262 0.25 -6.11 -9.01
N VAL A 263 0.12 -7.21 -8.25
CA VAL A 263 -0.54 -8.45 -8.69
C VAL A 263 -2.01 -8.19 -9.04
N GLY A 264 -2.75 -7.43 -8.22
CA GLY A 264 -4.16 -7.11 -8.47
C GLY A 264 -4.35 -6.30 -9.76
N ILE A 265 -3.57 -5.24 -9.97
CA ILE A 265 -3.60 -4.42 -11.19
C ILE A 265 -3.23 -5.28 -12.42
N ALA A 266 -2.18 -6.11 -12.32
CA ALA A 266 -1.75 -7.01 -13.38
C ALA A 266 -2.83 -8.04 -13.73
N ARG A 267 -3.50 -8.62 -12.73
CA ARG A 267 -4.62 -9.56 -12.89
C ARG A 267 -5.77 -8.91 -13.64
N ALA A 268 -6.19 -7.72 -13.24
CA ALA A 268 -7.27 -6.99 -13.90
C ALA A 268 -6.96 -6.73 -15.39
N ALA A 269 -5.74 -6.29 -15.69
CA ALA A 269 -5.29 -6.08 -17.06
C ALA A 269 -5.25 -7.39 -17.88
N TYR A 270 -4.80 -8.48 -17.28
CA TYR A 270 -4.77 -9.80 -17.89
C TYR A 270 -6.18 -10.33 -18.19
N GLU A 271 -7.11 -10.28 -17.22
CA GLU A 271 -8.49 -10.74 -17.36
C GLU A 271 -9.25 -9.94 -18.40
N ALA A 272 -9.13 -8.61 -18.39
CA ALA A 272 -9.70 -7.75 -19.43
C ALA A 272 -9.17 -8.10 -20.83
N THR A 273 -7.87 -8.40 -20.92
CA THR A 273 -7.26 -8.81 -22.18
C THR A 273 -7.78 -10.16 -22.66
N LEU A 274 -7.94 -11.14 -21.76
CA LEU A 274 -8.50 -12.46 -22.10
C LEU A 274 -9.94 -12.37 -22.62
N ALA A 275 -10.77 -11.50 -22.06
CA ALA A 275 -12.12 -11.26 -22.55
C ALA A 275 -12.08 -10.63 -23.95
N TYR A 276 -11.31 -9.58 -24.12
CA TYR A 276 -11.23 -8.83 -25.36
C TYR A 276 -10.74 -9.65 -26.54
N VAL A 277 -9.70 -10.48 -26.38
CA VAL A 277 -9.13 -11.25 -27.52
C VAL A 277 -10.04 -12.35 -28.02
N LYS A 278 -11.03 -12.78 -27.24
CA LYS A 278 -12.05 -13.76 -27.64
C LYS A 278 -13.12 -13.13 -28.55
N GLU A 279 -13.44 -11.87 -28.32
CA GLU A 279 -14.53 -11.15 -28.99
C GLU A 279 -14.03 -10.31 -30.17
N ARG A 280 -12.89 -9.63 -30.03
CA ARG A 280 -12.35 -8.75 -31.06
C ARG A 280 -11.87 -9.55 -32.26
N LYS A 281 -12.37 -9.17 -33.43
CA LYS A 281 -12.00 -9.77 -34.69
C LYS A 281 -11.13 -8.85 -35.55
N ALA A 282 -10.13 -9.40 -36.21
CA ALA A 282 -9.32 -8.80 -37.28
C ALA A 282 -8.95 -9.87 -38.29
N PHE A 283 -8.79 -9.50 -39.57
CA PHE A 283 -8.48 -10.44 -40.68
C PHE A 283 -9.42 -11.65 -40.72
N GLY A 284 -10.70 -11.46 -40.38
CA GLY A 284 -11.73 -12.50 -40.39
C GLY A 284 -11.76 -13.48 -39.24
N ALA A 285 -10.88 -13.34 -38.23
CA ALA A 285 -10.78 -14.23 -37.06
C ALA A 285 -10.71 -13.47 -35.75
N ALA A 286 -11.01 -14.14 -34.64
CA ALA A 286 -10.75 -13.56 -33.28
C ALA A 286 -9.24 -13.36 -33.09
N ILE A 287 -8.84 -12.21 -32.53
CA ILE A 287 -7.40 -11.90 -32.41
C ILE A 287 -6.66 -12.84 -31.45
N GLY A 288 -7.36 -13.52 -30.56
CA GLY A 288 -6.82 -14.57 -29.68
C GLY A 288 -6.37 -15.84 -30.44
N THR A 289 -6.73 -16.00 -31.73
CA THR A 289 -6.26 -17.12 -32.56
C THR A 289 -4.88 -16.88 -33.19
N PHE A 290 -4.38 -15.66 -33.13
CA PHE A 290 -3.06 -15.33 -33.70
C PHE A 290 -1.94 -15.68 -32.73
N GLN A 291 -0.92 -16.39 -33.18
CA GLN A 291 0.19 -16.87 -32.36
C GLN A 291 0.93 -15.75 -31.61
N MET A 292 1.10 -14.56 -32.22
CA MET A 292 1.73 -13.42 -31.55
C MET A 292 0.90 -12.92 -30.33
N THR A 293 -0.43 -13.00 -30.42
CA THR A 293 -1.33 -12.68 -29.29
C THR A 293 -1.26 -13.76 -28.22
N GLN A 294 -1.30 -15.04 -28.64
CA GLN A 294 -1.20 -16.18 -27.72
C GLN A 294 0.11 -16.18 -26.94
N ALA A 295 1.25 -15.90 -27.59
CA ALA A 295 2.54 -15.79 -26.92
C ALA A 295 2.53 -14.69 -25.84
N LYS A 296 1.98 -13.51 -26.14
CA LYS A 296 1.85 -12.43 -25.14
C LYS A 296 0.98 -12.83 -23.95
N ILE A 297 -0.16 -13.48 -24.20
CA ILE A 297 -1.06 -13.95 -23.14
C ILE A 297 -0.37 -15.01 -22.26
N ALA A 298 0.37 -15.94 -22.87
CA ALA A 298 1.14 -16.94 -22.13
C ALA A 298 2.20 -16.28 -21.22
N ASP A 299 2.96 -15.32 -21.74
CA ASP A 299 3.95 -14.57 -20.97
C ASP A 299 3.31 -13.74 -19.85
N MET A 300 2.14 -13.10 -20.11
CA MET A 300 1.38 -12.39 -19.07
C MET A 300 1.01 -13.33 -17.92
N LYS A 301 0.49 -14.51 -18.24
CA LYS A 301 0.10 -15.52 -17.25
C LYS A 301 1.29 -16.01 -16.43
N CYS A 302 2.40 -16.36 -17.07
CA CYS A 302 3.61 -16.82 -16.39
C CYS A 302 4.14 -15.78 -15.42
N LYS A 303 4.19 -14.49 -15.82
CA LYS A 303 4.65 -13.39 -14.97
C LYS A 303 3.69 -13.13 -13.81
N LEU A 304 2.38 -13.19 -14.07
CA LEU A 304 1.36 -12.99 -13.04
C LEU A 304 1.43 -14.06 -11.96
N ASP A 305 1.53 -15.34 -12.35
CA ASP A 305 1.61 -16.45 -11.39
C ASP A 305 2.90 -16.42 -10.59
N ALA A 306 4.04 -16.13 -11.24
CA ALA A 306 5.31 -15.99 -10.52
C ALA A 306 5.25 -14.85 -9.49
N ALA A 307 4.67 -13.69 -9.85
CA ALA A 307 4.50 -12.56 -8.95
C ALA A 307 3.57 -12.90 -7.77
N LEU A 308 2.44 -13.56 -8.04
CA LEU A 308 1.50 -14.02 -7.02
C LEU A 308 2.15 -14.97 -6.02
N LEU A 309 2.81 -16.02 -6.49
CA LEU A 309 3.46 -17.03 -5.63
C LEU A 309 4.56 -16.42 -4.76
N LEU A 310 5.37 -15.51 -5.29
CA LEU A 310 6.39 -14.81 -4.50
C LEU A 310 5.77 -13.90 -3.44
N THR A 311 4.67 -13.23 -3.76
CA THR A 311 3.93 -12.39 -2.83
C THR A 311 3.34 -13.21 -1.68
N LEU A 312 2.69 -14.33 -2.00
CA LEU A 312 2.13 -15.24 -0.99
C LEU A 312 3.21 -15.89 -0.14
N ARG A 313 4.36 -16.24 -0.72
CA ARG A 313 5.51 -16.75 0.04
C ARG A 313 6.01 -15.73 1.06
N ALA A 314 6.14 -14.46 0.70
CA ALA A 314 6.55 -13.41 1.62
C ALA A 314 5.52 -13.19 2.75
N ALA A 315 4.23 -13.22 2.42
CA ALA A 315 3.14 -13.12 3.37
C ALA A 315 3.13 -14.32 4.34
N TRP A 316 3.31 -15.54 3.82
CA TRP A 316 3.38 -16.76 4.63
C TRP A 316 4.54 -16.70 5.63
N LEU A 317 5.75 -16.34 5.20
CA LEU A 317 6.91 -16.21 6.09
C LEU A 317 6.65 -15.20 7.23
N LYS A 318 6.04 -14.06 6.90
CA LYS A 318 5.61 -13.07 7.90
C LYS A 318 4.64 -13.68 8.90
N GLY A 319 3.64 -14.44 8.43
CA GLY A 319 2.64 -15.13 9.27
C GLY A 319 3.26 -16.19 10.20
N GLN A 320 4.36 -16.82 9.77
CA GLN A 320 5.13 -17.76 10.59
C GLN A 320 6.11 -17.08 11.58
N GLY A 321 6.11 -15.75 11.66
CA GLY A 321 7.05 -15.01 12.49
C GLY A 321 8.52 -15.12 12.06
N GLN A 322 8.78 -15.58 10.82
CA GLN A 322 10.12 -15.74 10.27
C GLN A 322 10.64 -14.42 9.68
N LYS A 323 11.96 -14.35 9.42
CA LYS A 323 12.53 -13.24 8.65
C LYS A 323 12.01 -13.29 7.21
N PHE A 324 11.45 -12.19 6.74
CA PHE A 324 10.80 -12.10 5.43
C PHE A 324 11.24 -10.88 4.58
N GLY A 325 12.12 -10.03 5.09
CA GLY A 325 12.50 -8.77 4.43
C GLY A 325 13.09 -8.98 3.03
N THR A 326 13.92 -10.01 2.82
CA THR A 326 14.47 -10.36 1.50
C THR A 326 13.36 -10.83 0.56
N GLU A 327 12.50 -11.73 1.02
CA GLU A 327 11.40 -12.28 0.22
C GLU A 327 10.37 -11.20 -0.13
N ALA A 328 10.08 -10.29 0.80
CA ALA A 328 9.22 -9.14 0.53
C ALA A 328 9.82 -8.20 -0.52
N ALA A 329 11.14 -7.96 -0.49
CA ALA A 329 11.83 -7.18 -1.51
C ALA A 329 11.80 -7.87 -2.88
N VAL A 330 12.06 -9.18 -2.94
CA VAL A 330 11.98 -10.00 -4.17
C VAL A 330 10.55 -9.98 -4.73
N ALA A 331 9.56 -10.23 -3.89
CA ALA A 331 8.14 -10.20 -4.29
C ALA A 331 7.76 -8.84 -4.87
N LYS A 332 8.09 -7.74 -4.19
CA LYS A 332 7.77 -6.38 -4.62
C LYS A 332 8.43 -6.04 -5.96
N LEU A 333 9.71 -6.33 -6.12
CA LEU A 333 10.43 -6.07 -7.37
C LEU A 333 9.82 -6.87 -8.53
N THR A 334 9.63 -8.19 -8.35
CA THR A 334 9.07 -9.05 -9.38
C THR A 334 7.64 -8.64 -9.76
N ALA A 335 6.79 -8.37 -8.76
CA ALA A 335 5.39 -8.00 -9.00
C ALA A 335 5.25 -6.65 -9.70
N SER A 336 6.03 -5.64 -9.30
CA SER A 336 5.99 -4.32 -9.94
C SER A 336 6.46 -4.35 -11.39
N GLU A 337 7.55 -5.06 -11.70
CA GLU A 337 8.01 -5.23 -13.08
C GLU A 337 7.04 -6.05 -13.93
N ALA A 338 6.45 -7.12 -13.36
CA ALA A 338 5.41 -7.89 -14.01
C ALA A 338 4.17 -7.05 -14.32
N ALA A 339 3.70 -6.22 -13.36
CA ALA A 339 2.54 -5.36 -13.55
C ALA A 339 2.76 -4.33 -14.66
N MET A 340 3.92 -3.67 -14.69
CA MET A 340 4.27 -2.75 -15.76
C MET A 340 4.30 -3.45 -17.13
N TRP A 341 4.90 -4.62 -17.22
CA TRP A 341 4.98 -5.36 -18.47
C TRP A 341 3.59 -5.85 -18.91
N ILE A 342 2.79 -6.42 -18.01
CA ILE A 342 1.45 -6.96 -18.31
C ILE A 342 0.51 -5.83 -18.75
N THR A 343 0.46 -4.73 -18.03
CA THR A 343 -0.40 -3.58 -18.37
C THR A 343 0.01 -2.95 -19.71
N HIS A 344 1.32 -2.86 -20.00
CA HIS A 344 1.81 -2.42 -21.29
C HIS A 344 1.35 -3.35 -22.42
N GLN A 345 1.45 -4.69 -22.26
CA GLN A 345 0.96 -5.63 -23.28
C GLN A 345 -0.56 -5.59 -23.43
N ALA A 346 -1.29 -5.37 -22.34
CA ALA A 346 -2.74 -5.20 -22.38
C ALA A 346 -3.14 -3.99 -23.24
N VAL A 347 -2.53 -2.83 -23.02
CA VAL A 347 -2.74 -1.64 -23.87
C VAL A 347 -2.41 -1.95 -25.32
N GLN A 348 -1.28 -2.60 -25.59
CA GLN A 348 -0.85 -2.95 -26.95
C GLN A 348 -1.83 -3.90 -27.67
N ILE A 349 -2.34 -4.93 -26.99
CA ILE A 349 -3.27 -5.91 -27.56
C ILE A 349 -4.62 -5.27 -27.90
N HIS A 350 -5.08 -4.32 -27.09
CA HIS A 350 -6.33 -3.60 -27.33
C HIS A 350 -6.22 -2.53 -28.43
N GLY A 351 -5.01 -2.20 -28.90
CA GLY A 351 -4.78 -1.20 -29.94
C GLY A 351 -5.29 0.19 -29.51
N GLY A 352 -5.98 0.90 -30.40
CA GLY A 352 -6.54 2.23 -30.11
C GLY A 352 -7.48 2.25 -28.91
N MET A 353 -8.25 1.19 -28.69
CA MET A 353 -9.14 1.06 -27.53
C MET A 353 -8.37 0.95 -26.21
N GLY A 354 -7.20 0.31 -26.19
CA GLY A 354 -6.35 0.25 -25.01
C GLY A 354 -5.71 1.59 -24.62
N TYR A 355 -5.59 2.50 -25.59
CA TYR A 355 -5.07 3.86 -25.37
C TYR A 355 -6.18 4.88 -25.07
N SER A 356 -7.44 4.51 -25.33
CA SER A 356 -8.64 5.33 -25.04
C SER A 356 -9.05 5.17 -23.57
N LYS A 357 -9.65 6.24 -23.02
CA LYS A 357 -10.29 6.21 -21.68
C LYS A 357 -11.64 5.48 -21.66
N GLU A 358 -12.12 4.97 -22.78
CA GLU A 358 -13.33 4.15 -22.85
C GLU A 358 -13.13 2.75 -22.23
N MET A 359 -11.87 2.32 -22.09
CA MET A 359 -11.50 1.07 -21.45
C MET A 359 -10.49 1.31 -20.33
N PRO A 360 -10.47 0.47 -19.28
CA PRO A 360 -9.68 0.73 -18.09
C PRO A 360 -8.16 0.48 -18.23
N LEU A 361 -7.69 0.01 -19.40
CA LEU A 361 -6.31 -0.44 -19.59
C LEU A 361 -5.27 0.67 -19.43
N GLU A 362 -5.59 1.89 -19.92
CA GLU A 362 -4.71 3.05 -19.77
C GLU A 362 -4.58 3.45 -18.29
N ARG A 363 -5.65 3.32 -17.48
CA ARG A 363 -5.63 3.56 -16.04
C ARG A 363 -4.78 2.51 -15.34
N TYR A 364 -4.96 1.22 -15.63
CA TYR A 364 -4.14 0.14 -15.07
C TYR A 364 -2.65 0.35 -15.37
N PHE A 365 -2.31 0.80 -16.58
CA PHE A 365 -0.93 1.09 -16.94
C PHE A 365 -0.36 2.28 -16.15
N ARG A 366 -1.12 3.36 -15.97
CA ARG A 366 -0.70 4.52 -15.18
C ARG A 366 -0.56 4.17 -13.70
N ASP A 367 -1.52 3.41 -13.17
CA ASP A 367 -1.53 3.00 -11.76
C ASP A 367 -0.41 2.01 -11.44
N ALA A 368 -0.10 1.07 -12.34
CA ALA A 368 0.99 0.12 -12.16
C ALA A 368 2.35 0.80 -11.96
N LYS A 369 2.55 2.01 -12.50
CA LYS A 369 3.86 2.69 -12.44
C LYS A 369 4.30 3.06 -11.03
N ILE A 370 3.38 3.20 -10.06
CA ILE A 370 3.72 3.53 -8.68
C ILE A 370 4.30 2.34 -7.91
N THR A 371 3.99 1.12 -8.33
CA THR A 371 4.37 -0.11 -7.63
C THR A 371 5.85 -0.52 -7.85
#